data_c690d42425d00421d1870e6735ec4a6f
#
_entry.id   c690d42425d00421d1870e6735ec4a6f
#
_cell.length_a   1.000
_cell.length_b   1.000
_cell.length_c   1.000
_cell.angle_alpha   90.00
_cell.angle_beta   90.00
_cell.angle_gamma   90.00
#
_symmetry.space_group_name_H-M   'P 1'
#
loop_
_entity.id
_entity.type
_entity.pdbx_description
1 polymer ?
#
loop_
_entity_poly.entity_id
_entity_poly.type
_entity_poly.pdbx_seq_one_letter_code
_entity_poly.pdbx_strand_id
1 'polypeptide(L)'
;VNPEKEVIQMSVEDKVKKIIAEKLSVDLEEVVPEASFVDDLGADSLDLVELIMSMEEEFDVEISDEDAEKIATVKDAIAYVHTQ
;
A
#
# COMPACT_ATOMS: atom_id res chain seq x y z
N VAL A 1 16.32 22.26 -12.33
CA VAL A 1 15.23 21.92 -11.50
C VAL A 1 15.60 20.87 -10.47
N ASN A 2 14.77 20.71 -9.51
CA ASN A 2 15.05 19.83 -8.41
C ASN A 2 14.10 18.65 -8.37
N PRO A 3 14.46 17.54 -8.98
CA PRO A 3 13.64 16.34 -8.89
C PRO A 3 13.42 15.92 -7.44
N GLU A 4 14.36 16.26 -6.57
CA GLU A 4 14.23 15.91 -5.17
C GLU A 4 12.99 16.52 -4.55
N LYS A 5 12.60 17.70 -5.00
CA LYS A 5 11.41 18.32 -4.47
C LYS A 5 10.17 17.49 -4.74
N GLU A 6 10.12 16.89 -5.92
CA GLU A 6 8.97 16.08 -6.27
C GLU A 6 8.90 14.84 -5.41
N VAL A 7 10.06 14.24 -5.13
CA VAL A 7 10.10 13.08 -4.27
C VAL A 7 9.61 13.43 -2.87
N ILE A 8 10.05 14.58 -2.37
CA ILE A 8 9.66 15.01 -1.03
C ILE A 8 8.17 15.27 -0.95
N GLN A 9 7.55 15.60 -2.08
CA GLN A 9 6.14 15.94 -2.10
C GLN A 9 5.22 14.73 -2.22
N MET A 10 5.77 13.51 -2.17
CA MET A 10 4.94 12.32 -2.26
C MET A 10 3.95 12.28 -1.11
N SER A 11 2.69 12.05 -1.46
CA SER A 11 1.65 11.92 -0.46
C SER A 11 1.66 10.52 0.15
N VAL A 12 0.88 10.34 1.20
CA VAL A 12 0.71 9.01 1.79
C VAL A 12 0.16 8.05 0.75
N GLU A 13 -0.79 8.52 -0.03
CA GLU A 13 -1.38 7.68 -1.08
C GLU A 13 -0.33 7.21 -2.07
N ASP A 14 0.55 8.11 -2.50
CA ASP A 14 1.61 7.74 -3.43
C ASP A 14 2.56 6.72 -2.84
N LYS A 15 2.89 6.89 -1.57
CA LYS A 15 3.79 5.96 -0.90
C LYS A 15 3.17 4.57 -0.79
N VAL A 16 1.91 4.51 -0.44
CA VAL A 16 1.20 3.24 -0.34
C VAL A 16 1.19 2.54 -1.69
N LYS A 17 0.87 3.29 -2.74
CA LYS A 17 0.83 2.71 -4.08
C LYS A 17 2.19 2.16 -4.50
N LYS A 18 3.25 2.90 -4.18
CA LYS A 18 4.59 2.46 -4.55
C LYS A 18 4.97 1.18 -3.82
N ILE A 19 4.64 1.11 -2.54
CA ILE A 19 4.92 -0.10 -1.77
C ILE A 19 4.18 -1.29 -2.36
N ILE A 20 2.91 -1.10 -2.70
CA ILE A 20 2.11 -2.16 -3.27
C ILE A 20 2.71 -2.64 -4.59
N ALA A 21 3.08 -1.70 -5.44
CA ALA A 21 3.65 -2.06 -6.74
C ALA A 21 4.91 -2.87 -6.59
N GLU A 22 5.76 -2.49 -5.64
CA GLU A 22 7.02 -3.17 -5.43
C GLU A 22 6.82 -4.56 -4.83
N LYS A 23 5.95 -4.65 -3.85
CA LYS A 23 5.77 -5.93 -3.14
C LYS A 23 5.01 -6.95 -3.96
N LEU A 24 4.08 -6.50 -4.77
CA LEU A 24 3.28 -7.40 -5.60
C LEU A 24 3.82 -7.52 -7.02
N SER A 25 4.87 -6.79 -7.34
CA SER A 25 5.51 -6.84 -8.66
C SER A 25 4.52 -6.49 -9.76
N VAL A 26 3.73 -5.46 -9.54
CA VAL A 26 2.78 -4.97 -10.54
C VAL A 26 3.15 -3.54 -10.90
N ASP A 27 2.63 -3.08 -12.04
CA ASP A 27 2.87 -1.71 -12.48
C ASP A 27 2.12 -0.74 -11.59
N LEU A 28 2.73 0.41 -11.37
CA LEU A 28 2.09 1.44 -10.56
C LEU A 28 0.74 1.84 -11.13
N GLU A 29 0.60 1.78 -12.44
CA GLU A 29 -0.65 2.12 -13.10
C GLU A 29 -1.79 1.16 -12.75
N GLU A 30 -1.44 -0.06 -12.37
CA GLU A 30 -2.45 -1.04 -11.98
C GLU A 30 -2.92 -0.82 -10.55
N VAL A 31 -2.19 -0.06 -9.77
CA VAL A 31 -2.50 0.16 -8.36
C VAL A 31 -3.46 1.35 -8.27
N VAL A 32 -4.73 1.06 -8.47
CA VAL A 32 -5.79 2.07 -8.39
C VAL A 32 -6.61 1.83 -7.13
N PRO A 33 -7.30 2.85 -6.63
CA PRO A 33 -8.00 2.71 -5.35
C PRO A 33 -9.00 1.56 -5.31
N GLU A 34 -9.64 1.27 -6.42
CA GLU A 34 -10.65 0.22 -6.46
C GLU A 34 -10.07 -1.18 -6.62
N ALA A 35 -8.77 -1.30 -6.87
CA ALA A 35 -8.15 -2.58 -7.13
C ALA A 35 -8.15 -3.45 -5.86
N SER A 36 -8.57 -4.70 -6.02
CA SER A 36 -8.50 -5.67 -4.94
C SER A 36 -7.11 -6.32 -4.95
N PHE A 37 -6.52 -6.47 -3.78
CA PHE A 37 -5.19 -7.08 -3.70
C PHE A 37 -5.19 -8.49 -4.26
N VAL A 38 -6.22 -9.26 -3.92
CA VAL A 38 -6.27 -10.66 -4.34
C VAL A 38 -6.83 -10.79 -5.76
N ASP A 39 -7.97 -10.14 -6.02
CA ASP A 39 -8.67 -10.36 -7.29
C ASP A 39 -8.02 -9.62 -8.44
N ASP A 40 -7.56 -8.41 -8.20
CA ASP A 40 -7.04 -7.57 -9.29
C ASP A 40 -5.53 -7.60 -9.38
N LEU A 41 -4.85 -7.66 -8.24
CA LEU A 41 -3.40 -7.60 -8.23
C LEU A 41 -2.75 -8.96 -8.02
N GLY A 42 -3.55 -10.00 -7.79
CA GLY A 42 -3.05 -11.35 -7.72
C GLY A 42 -2.24 -11.68 -6.47
N ALA A 43 -2.46 -10.96 -5.39
CA ALA A 43 -1.74 -11.21 -4.15
C ALA A 43 -2.28 -12.44 -3.45
N ASP A 44 -1.37 -13.23 -2.87
CA ASP A 44 -1.80 -14.33 -2.00
C ASP A 44 -1.57 -13.91 -0.54
N SER A 45 -1.82 -14.85 0.37
CA SER A 45 -1.74 -14.54 1.80
C SER A 45 -0.36 -14.06 2.20
N LEU A 46 0.67 -14.69 1.66
CA LEU A 46 2.03 -14.33 2.00
C LEU A 46 2.37 -12.94 1.48
N ASP A 47 1.93 -12.64 0.27
CA ASP A 47 2.16 -11.31 -0.29
C ASP A 47 1.51 -10.24 0.57
N LEU A 48 0.30 -10.52 1.04
CA LEU A 48 -0.41 -9.55 1.88
C LEU A 48 0.32 -9.33 3.20
N VAL A 49 0.84 -10.40 3.80
CA VAL A 49 1.58 -10.27 5.05
C VAL A 49 2.80 -9.37 4.85
N GLU A 50 3.55 -9.61 3.79
CA GLU A 50 4.73 -8.81 3.52
C GLU A 50 4.38 -7.36 3.23
N LEU A 51 3.28 -7.16 2.51
CA LEU A 51 2.82 -5.81 2.21
C LEU A 51 2.46 -5.07 3.49
N ILE A 52 1.72 -5.72 4.37
CA ILE A 52 1.31 -5.13 5.64
C ILE A 52 2.54 -4.77 6.47
N MET A 53 3.50 -5.67 6.54
CA MET A 53 4.72 -5.41 7.31
C MET A 53 5.48 -4.22 6.74
N SER A 54 5.56 -4.12 5.42
CA SER A 54 6.24 -2.99 4.79
C SER A 54 5.54 -1.68 5.11
N MET A 55 4.21 -1.70 5.12
CA MET A 55 3.46 -0.49 5.46
C MET A 55 3.68 -0.09 6.90
N GLU A 56 3.74 -1.07 7.79
CA GLU A 56 4.00 -0.78 9.19
C GLU A 56 5.34 -0.09 9.38
N GLU A 57 6.35 -0.55 8.66
CA GLU A 57 7.67 0.03 8.77
C GLU A 57 7.76 1.40 8.12
N GLU A 58 7.11 1.55 6.97
CA GLU A 58 7.20 2.80 6.23
C GLU A 58 6.49 3.93 6.95
N PHE A 59 5.35 3.64 7.55
CA PHE A 59 4.53 4.67 8.16
C PHE A 59 4.58 4.64 9.69
N ASP A 60 5.37 3.73 10.26
CA ASP A 60 5.54 3.61 11.70
C ASP A 60 4.20 3.43 12.40
N VAL A 61 3.41 2.49 11.89
CA VAL A 61 2.11 2.18 12.44
C VAL A 61 2.03 0.68 12.74
N GLU A 62 1.10 0.31 13.60
CA GLU A 62 0.82 -1.09 13.89
C GLU A 62 -0.51 -1.47 13.26
N ILE A 63 -0.51 -2.58 12.55
CA ILE A 63 -1.71 -3.09 11.92
C ILE A 63 -1.99 -4.47 12.50
N SER A 64 -3.06 -4.57 13.29
CA SER A 64 -3.43 -5.84 13.89
C SER A 64 -3.90 -6.81 12.81
N ASP A 65 -3.94 -8.10 13.16
CA ASP A 65 -4.42 -9.11 12.23
C ASP A 65 -5.86 -8.83 11.83
N GLU A 66 -6.66 -8.38 12.77
CA GLU A 66 -8.06 -8.06 12.48
C GLU A 66 -8.17 -6.92 11.48
N ASP A 67 -7.35 -5.90 11.68
CA ASP A 67 -7.38 -4.76 10.76
C ASP A 67 -6.84 -5.16 9.39
N ALA A 68 -5.81 -6.00 9.37
CA ALA A 68 -5.24 -6.47 8.10
C ALA A 68 -6.28 -7.21 7.28
N GLU A 69 -7.15 -7.98 7.94
CA GLU A 69 -8.18 -8.71 7.22
C GLU A 69 -9.20 -7.80 6.57
N LYS A 70 -9.36 -6.60 7.10
CA LYS A 70 -10.29 -5.62 6.55
C LYS A 70 -9.72 -4.86 5.36
N ILE A 71 -8.41 -4.94 5.17
CA ILE A 71 -7.75 -4.24 4.08
C ILE A 71 -7.81 -5.15 2.85
N ALA A 72 -8.83 -4.96 2.03
CA ALA A 72 -9.05 -5.79 0.85
C ALA A 72 -8.70 -5.08 -0.44
N THR A 73 -8.74 -3.77 -0.46
CA THR A 73 -8.45 -2.98 -1.65
C THR A 73 -7.39 -1.95 -1.35
N VAL A 74 -6.84 -1.36 -2.41
CA VAL A 74 -5.85 -0.29 -2.27
C VAL A 74 -6.44 0.86 -1.46
N LYS A 75 -7.68 1.20 -1.73
CA LYS A 75 -8.37 2.28 -1.03
C LYS A 75 -8.42 2.00 0.47
N ASP A 76 -8.71 0.77 0.85
CA ASP A 76 -8.77 0.40 2.26
C ASP A 76 -7.42 0.62 2.94
N ALA A 77 -6.34 0.25 2.27
CA ALA A 77 -5.01 0.43 2.83
C ALA A 77 -4.68 1.90 3.02
N ILE A 78 -5.01 2.71 2.01
CA ILE A 78 -4.74 4.14 2.09
C ILE A 78 -5.53 4.76 3.23
N ALA A 79 -6.80 4.40 3.34
CA ALA A 79 -7.65 4.95 4.39
C ALA A 79 -7.13 4.57 5.77
N TYR A 80 -6.67 3.34 5.93
CA TYR A 80 -6.16 2.90 7.23
C TYR A 80 -4.96 3.74 7.64
N VAL A 81 -4.02 3.93 6.74
CA VAL A 81 -2.81 4.69 7.05
C VAL A 81 -3.15 6.14 7.37
N HIS A 82 -4.13 6.70 6.68
CA HIS A 82 -4.53 8.08 6.91
C HIS A 82 -5.09 8.32 8.30
N THR A 83 -5.66 7.29 8.91
CA THR A 83 -6.30 7.45 10.21
C THR A 83 -5.35 7.16 11.37
N GLN A 84 -4.14 6.80 11.11
CA GLN A 84 -3.16 6.48 12.16
C GLN A 84 -2.36 7.68 12.62
#